data_70ce8033fda01a3023dc522d54a35edc
#
_entry.id   70ce8033fda01a3023dc522d54a35edc
#
_cell.length_a   1.000
_cell.length_b   1.000
_cell.length_c   1.000
_cell.angle_alpha   90.00
_cell.angle_beta   90.00
_cell.angle_gamma   90.00
#
_symmetry.space_group_name_H-M   'P 1'
#
loop_
_entity.id
_entity.type
_entity.pdbx_description
1 polymer ?
#
loop_
_entity_poly.entity_id
_entity_poly.type
_entity_poly.pdbx_seq_one_letter_code
_entity_poly.pdbx_strand_id
1 'polypeptide(L)'
;VRKMIGFAKVQPNFVRLPTFRNFMDALDDTDKKLLRLLQQDAKLTTKELAAQLGLTLSPVYERIKRLEGLGFIKQYVAVLDKGMLGQPITTFCQVSMRYHDKAFIDKFEEEVQKLEEVQECYHMAGQVDFLLKIHVGSLSDYHDFVKYKLSQIENIGVLNSTFVLKEIKHNLGYHIPE
;
A
#
# COMPACT_ATOMS: atom_id res chain seq x y z
N VAL A 1 -2.46 3.18 -30.09
CA VAL A 1 -3.03 2.00 -29.41
C VAL A 1 -2.38 1.95 -28.03
N ARG A 2 -3.04 2.54 -27.01
CA ARG A 2 -2.58 2.54 -25.62
C ARG A 2 -3.01 1.21 -24.98
N LYS A 3 -2.06 0.35 -24.66
CA LYS A 3 -2.29 -0.76 -23.73
C LYS A 3 -2.44 -0.17 -22.31
N MET A 4 -3.64 -0.25 -21.76
CA MET A 4 -3.90 -0.01 -20.36
C MET A 4 -3.11 -1.06 -19.56
N ILE A 5 -2.21 -0.59 -18.71
CA ILE A 5 -1.52 -1.43 -17.72
C ILE A 5 -2.57 -1.77 -16.67
N GLY A 6 -3.05 -3.01 -16.69
CA GLY A 6 -4.01 -3.50 -15.73
C GLY A 6 -3.41 -3.50 -14.32
N PHE A 7 -4.00 -2.75 -13.42
CA PHE A 7 -3.76 -2.92 -11.99
C PHE A 7 -4.12 -4.36 -11.60
N ALA A 8 -3.16 -5.06 -11.05
CA ALA A 8 -3.40 -6.41 -10.53
C ALA A 8 -4.51 -6.31 -9.47
N LYS A 9 -5.64 -7.01 -9.72
CA LYS A 9 -6.70 -7.16 -8.73
C LYS A 9 -6.10 -7.74 -7.46
N VAL A 10 -5.96 -6.92 -6.43
CA VAL A 10 -5.70 -7.40 -5.08
C VAL A 10 -6.97 -8.13 -4.65
N GLN A 11 -6.94 -9.44 -4.65
CA GLN A 11 -8.03 -10.25 -4.10
C GLN A 11 -8.10 -10.00 -2.60
N PRO A 12 -9.25 -9.69 -2.02
CA PRO A 12 -9.42 -9.64 -0.57
C PRO A 12 -9.46 -11.09 -0.04
N ASN A 13 -8.29 -11.71 0.02
CA ASN A 13 -8.15 -12.92 0.80
C ASN A 13 -8.12 -12.50 2.27
N PHE A 14 -9.22 -12.70 2.96
CA PHE A 14 -9.25 -12.80 4.41
C PHE A 14 -8.41 -14.02 4.76
N VAL A 15 -7.11 -13.82 4.74
CA VAL A 15 -6.14 -14.86 5.11
C VAL A 15 -6.37 -15.13 6.59
N ARG A 16 -6.86 -16.32 6.94
CA ARG A 16 -6.57 -16.90 8.24
C ARG A 16 -5.11 -16.62 8.51
N LEU A 17 -4.84 -15.70 9.45
CA LEU A 17 -3.49 -15.35 9.86
C LEU A 17 -2.80 -16.67 10.25
N PRO A 18 -1.85 -17.19 9.46
CA PRO A 18 -0.98 -18.22 9.93
C PRO A 18 -0.25 -17.62 11.12
N THR A 19 -0.11 -18.39 12.17
CA THR A 19 0.61 -18.00 13.39
C THR A 19 1.90 -17.30 12.98
N PHE A 20 2.04 -16.02 13.31
CA PHE A 20 3.09 -15.07 12.86
C PHE A 20 4.54 -15.58 13.06
N ARG A 21 4.72 -16.66 13.76
CA ARG A 21 6.02 -17.25 14.13
C ARG A 21 6.75 -17.96 12.98
N ASN A 22 6.03 -18.50 11.98
CA ASN A 22 6.64 -19.41 11.01
C ASN A 22 7.26 -18.76 9.78
N PHE A 23 6.92 -17.51 9.43
CA PHE A 23 7.47 -16.89 8.21
C PHE A 23 8.86 -16.29 8.42
N MET A 24 9.13 -15.69 9.58
CA MET A 24 10.46 -15.14 9.87
C MET A 24 11.50 -16.25 10.08
N ASP A 25 11.07 -17.43 10.55
CA ASP A 25 11.95 -18.61 10.70
C ASP A 25 12.37 -19.19 9.33
N ALA A 26 11.70 -18.82 8.25
CA ALA A 26 12.07 -19.20 6.89
C ALA A 26 13.19 -18.32 6.29
N LEU A 27 13.58 -17.22 6.95
CA LEU A 27 14.61 -16.28 6.51
C LEU A 27 15.92 -16.53 7.29
N ASP A 28 16.99 -16.78 6.57
CA ASP A 28 18.33 -16.71 7.15
C ASP A 28 18.84 -15.26 7.25
N ASP A 29 19.96 -15.05 7.91
CA ASP A 29 20.54 -13.71 8.09
C ASP A 29 20.92 -13.04 6.77
N THR A 30 21.28 -13.82 5.78
CA THR A 30 21.57 -13.33 4.43
C THR A 30 20.33 -12.83 3.73
N ASP A 31 19.20 -13.54 3.87
CA ASP A 31 17.91 -13.10 3.33
C ASP A 31 17.45 -11.79 3.98
N LYS A 32 17.59 -11.69 5.30
CA LYS A 32 17.26 -10.45 6.04
C LYS A 32 18.14 -9.28 5.58
N LYS A 33 19.43 -9.49 5.41
CA LYS A 33 20.34 -8.47 4.86
C LYS A 33 19.95 -8.08 3.44
N LEU A 34 19.65 -9.06 2.58
CA LEU A 34 19.21 -8.83 1.21
C LEU A 34 17.92 -7.99 1.15
N LEU A 35 16.92 -8.32 1.97
CA LEU A 35 15.69 -7.55 2.07
C LEU A 35 15.91 -6.11 2.56
N ARG A 36 16.82 -5.90 3.54
CA ARG A 36 17.19 -4.55 4.00
C ARG A 36 17.82 -3.72 2.89
N LEU A 37 18.74 -4.31 2.12
CA LEU A 37 19.37 -3.65 0.98
C LEU A 37 18.36 -3.25 -0.10
N LEU A 38 17.45 -4.16 -0.46
CA LEU A 38 16.40 -3.91 -1.44
C LEU A 38 15.36 -2.87 -0.98
N GLN A 39 15.10 -2.77 0.33
CA GLN A 39 14.26 -1.69 0.88
C GLN A 39 14.94 -0.33 0.81
N GLN A 40 16.27 -0.27 0.89
CA GLN A 40 17.04 0.98 0.77
C GLN A 40 17.16 1.43 -0.67
N ASP A 41 17.51 0.52 -1.56
CA ASP A 41 17.60 0.77 -2.99
C ASP A 41 17.23 -0.46 -3.83
N ALA A 42 16.01 -0.43 -4.36
CA ALA A 42 15.51 -1.49 -5.23
C ALA A 42 16.16 -1.54 -6.62
N LYS A 43 17.02 -0.56 -6.98
CA LYS A 43 17.76 -0.54 -8.24
C LYS A 43 19.10 -1.27 -8.18
N LEU A 44 19.53 -1.71 -6.98
CA LEU A 44 20.76 -2.47 -6.85
C LEU A 44 20.73 -3.71 -7.76
N THR A 45 21.76 -3.82 -8.59
CA THR A 45 21.93 -4.98 -9.45
C THR A 45 22.31 -6.22 -8.63
N THR A 46 22.06 -7.42 -9.16
CA THR A 46 22.48 -8.67 -8.50
C THR A 46 23.99 -8.68 -8.22
N LYS A 47 24.79 -8.01 -9.06
CA LYS A 47 26.24 -7.88 -8.86
C LYS A 47 26.59 -7.03 -7.63
N GLU A 48 25.92 -5.91 -7.47
CA GLU A 48 26.12 -5.00 -6.32
C GLU A 48 25.64 -5.65 -5.02
N LEU A 49 24.48 -6.33 -5.06
CA LEU A 49 23.96 -7.10 -3.93
C LEU A 49 24.93 -8.23 -3.54
N ALA A 50 25.48 -8.96 -4.52
CA ALA A 50 26.45 -10.03 -4.29
C ALA A 50 27.72 -9.50 -3.62
N ALA A 51 28.24 -8.38 -4.08
CA ALA A 51 29.40 -7.72 -3.48
C ALA A 51 29.16 -7.30 -2.03
N GLN A 52 27.98 -6.73 -1.71
CA GLN A 52 27.63 -6.31 -0.35
C GLN A 52 27.36 -7.47 0.61
N LEU A 53 26.89 -8.60 0.07
CA LEU A 53 26.60 -9.81 0.85
C LEU A 53 27.81 -10.76 0.96
N GLY A 54 28.90 -10.51 0.23
CA GLY A 54 30.06 -11.41 0.18
C GLY A 54 29.74 -12.74 -0.51
N LEU A 55 28.85 -12.74 -1.51
CA LEU A 55 28.39 -13.91 -2.24
C LEU A 55 28.70 -13.81 -3.72
N THR A 56 28.56 -14.92 -4.44
CA THR A 56 28.55 -14.94 -5.91
C THR A 56 27.17 -14.60 -6.47
N LEU A 57 27.08 -14.34 -7.77
CA LEU A 57 25.84 -13.88 -8.43
C LEU A 57 24.69 -14.89 -8.32
N SER A 58 24.96 -16.18 -8.58
CA SER A 58 23.91 -17.20 -8.65
C SER A 58 23.15 -17.38 -7.33
N PRO A 59 23.80 -17.52 -6.16
CA PRO A 59 23.09 -17.61 -4.88
C PRO A 59 22.22 -16.39 -4.57
N VAL A 60 22.66 -15.18 -4.97
CA VAL A 60 21.88 -13.97 -4.74
C VAL A 60 20.63 -13.95 -5.61
N TYR A 61 20.79 -14.28 -6.90
CA TYR A 61 19.67 -14.38 -7.82
C TYR A 61 18.62 -15.40 -7.35
N GLU A 62 19.05 -16.61 -6.95
CA GLU A 62 18.17 -17.67 -6.42
C GLU A 62 17.41 -17.20 -5.17
N ARG A 63 18.10 -16.48 -4.25
CA ARG A 63 17.47 -15.93 -3.06
C ARG A 63 16.40 -14.90 -3.40
N ILE A 64 16.69 -13.96 -4.32
CA ILE A 64 15.70 -12.98 -4.77
C ILE A 64 14.46 -13.69 -5.32
N LYS A 65 14.65 -14.65 -6.23
CA LYS A 65 13.55 -15.42 -6.81
C LYS A 65 12.73 -16.18 -5.77
N ARG A 66 13.41 -16.75 -4.79
CA ARG A 66 12.75 -17.43 -3.68
C ARG A 66 11.93 -16.45 -2.83
N LEU A 67 12.48 -15.30 -2.49
CA LEU A 67 11.79 -14.28 -1.67
C LEU A 67 10.60 -13.65 -2.40
N GLU A 68 10.69 -13.46 -3.72
CA GLU A 68 9.57 -13.08 -4.58
C GLU A 68 8.49 -14.18 -4.58
N GLY A 69 8.87 -15.43 -4.80
CA GLY A 69 7.96 -16.57 -4.84
C GLY A 69 7.27 -16.85 -3.50
N LEU A 70 7.94 -16.59 -2.38
CA LEU A 70 7.35 -16.69 -1.04
C LEU A 70 6.49 -15.47 -0.66
N GLY A 71 6.49 -14.40 -1.46
CA GLY A 71 5.71 -13.20 -1.23
C GLY A 71 6.31 -12.22 -0.22
N PHE A 72 7.58 -12.38 0.20
CA PHE A 72 8.29 -11.37 1.00
C PHE A 72 8.52 -10.10 0.20
N ILE A 73 8.80 -10.23 -1.09
CA ILE A 73 8.88 -9.13 -2.04
C ILE A 73 7.62 -9.18 -2.91
N LYS A 74 6.73 -8.20 -2.73
CA LYS A 74 5.48 -8.14 -3.49
C LYS A 74 5.67 -7.47 -4.85
N GLN A 75 6.47 -6.39 -4.89
CA GLN A 75 6.70 -5.59 -6.09
C GLN A 75 7.88 -4.63 -5.88
N TYR A 76 8.38 -4.08 -6.97
CA TYR A 76 9.35 -2.99 -7.00
C TYR A 76 8.66 -1.75 -7.56
N VAL A 77 8.67 -0.65 -6.82
CA VAL A 77 8.02 0.60 -7.22
C VAL A 77 8.95 1.79 -7.06
N ALA A 78 8.82 2.77 -7.95
CA ALA A 78 9.44 4.06 -7.75
C ALA A 78 8.59 4.88 -6.78
N VAL A 79 9.22 5.48 -5.77
CA VAL A 79 8.57 6.45 -4.89
C VAL A 79 8.64 7.81 -5.57
N LEU A 80 7.48 8.39 -5.83
CA LEU A 80 7.35 9.66 -6.52
C LEU A 80 7.05 10.78 -5.52
N ASP A 81 7.49 11.99 -5.85
CA ASP A 81 7.11 13.18 -5.09
C ASP A 81 5.72 13.65 -5.51
N LYS A 82 4.75 13.52 -4.60
CA LYS A 82 3.36 13.90 -4.82
C LYS A 82 3.18 15.39 -5.12
N GLY A 83 4.05 16.26 -4.56
CA GLY A 83 4.04 17.69 -4.83
C GLY A 83 4.42 17.98 -6.28
N MET A 84 5.43 17.30 -6.80
CA MET A 84 5.85 17.42 -8.20
C MET A 84 4.80 16.87 -9.18
N LEU A 85 3.92 15.99 -8.70
CA LEU A 85 2.78 15.46 -9.48
C LEU A 85 1.51 16.32 -9.36
N GLY A 86 1.60 17.47 -8.68
CA GLY A 86 0.45 18.37 -8.50
C GLY A 86 -0.57 17.88 -7.46
N GLN A 87 -0.18 16.98 -6.55
CA GLN A 87 -1.03 16.42 -5.49
C GLN A 87 -0.48 16.68 -4.08
N PRO A 88 -0.20 17.95 -3.70
CA PRO A 88 0.48 18.26 -2.45
C PRO A 88 -0.37 17.99 -1.20
N ILE A 89 -1.71 17.98 -1.33
CA ILE A 89 -2.62 17.84 -0.19
C ILE A 89 -2.85 16.37 0.13
N THR A 90 -2.60 16.00 1.38
CA THR A 90 -2.95 14.70 1.94
C THR A 90 -4.08 14.86 2.93
N THR A 91 -5.12 14.05 2.78
CA THR A 91 -6.28 14.02 3.68
C THR A 91 -6.54 12.59 4.15
N PHE A 92 -6.81 12.43 5.44
CA PHE A 92 -7.39 11.21 5.98
C PHE A 92 -8.90 11.40 6.13
N CYS A 93 -9.68 10.57 5.44
CA CYS A 93 -11.14 10.58 5.51
C CYS A 93 -11.62 9.33 6.23
N GLN A 94 -12.27 9.51 7.36
CA GLN A 94 -12.97 8.48 8.09
C GLN A 94 -14.37 8.34 7.52
N VAL A 95 -14.76 7.11 7.21
CA VAL A 95 -16.08 6.78 6.66
C VAL A 95 -16.80 5.88 7.63
N SER A 96 -18.03 6.26 7.99
CA SER A 96 -18.96 5.39 8.72
C SER A 96 -20.15 5.04 7.84
N MET A 97 -20.47 3.77 7.77
CA MET A 97 -21.60 3.24 7.01
C MET A 97 -22.91 3.41 7.79
N ARG A 98 -24.03 3.52 7.08
CA ARG A 98 -25.37 3.55 7.74
C ARG A 98 -25.80 2.16 8.18
N TYR A 99 -25.51 1.15 7.35
CA TYR A 99 -25.84 -0.25 7.58
C TYR A 99 -24.60 -1.10 7.37
N HIS A 100 -24.42 -2.13 8.20
CA HIS A 100 -23.21 -2.98 8.20
C HIS A 100 -23.46 -4.34 7.53
N ASP A 101 -24.44 -4.41 6.62
CA ASP A 101 -24.67 -5.61 5.84
C ASP A 101 -23.48 -5.88 4.89
N LYS A 102 -23.11 -7.13 4.78
CA LYS A 102 -21.97 -7.56 3.96
C LYS A 102 -22.03 -7.01 2.53
N ALA A 103 -23.21 -6.99 1.93
CA ALA A 103 -23.40 -6.51 0.55
C ALA A 103 -23.00 -5.05 0.37
N PHE A 104 -23.29 -4.20 1.36
CA PHE A 104 -22.90 -2.78 1.33
C PHE A 104 -21.41 -2.60 1.57
N ILE A 105 -20.80 -3.41 2.44
CA ILE A 105 -19.35 -3.39 2.70
C ILE A 105 -18.61 -3.80 1.44
N ASP A 106 -18.96 -4.95 0.86
CA ASP A 106 -18.33 -5.46 -0.38
C ASP A 106 -18.45 -4.42 -1.52
N LYS A 107 -19.65 -3.80 -1.66
CA LYS A 107 -19.87 -2.77 -2.68
C LYS A 107 -19.01 -1.53 -2.46
N PHE A 108 -18.90 -1.05 -1.22
CA PHE A 108 -18.02 0.08 -0.89
C PHE A 108 -16.55 -0.24 -1.23
N GLU A 109 -16.08 -1.43 -0.86
CA GLU A 109 -14.71 -1.88 -1.15
C GLU A 109 -14.43 -1.96 -2.66
N GLU A 110 -15.43 -2.36 -3.48
CA GLU A 110 -15.30 -2.35 -4.94
C GLU A 110 -15.28 -0.94 -5.55
N GLU A 111 -16.16 -0.05 -5.06
CA GLU A 111 -16.27 1.30 -5.60
C GLU A 111 -15.07 2.18 -5.22
N VAL A 112 -14.60 2.09 -3.97
CA VAL A 112 -13.45 2.89 -3.52
C VAL A 112 -12.16 2.56 -4.27
N GLN A 113 -11.98 1.31 -4.74
CA GLN A 113 -10.83 0.92 -5.54
C GLN A 113 -10.77 1.58 -6.92
N LYS A 114 -11.87 2.15 -7.40
CA LYS A 114 -11.96 2.86 -8.69
C LYS A 114 -11.60 4.34 -8.58
N LEU A 115 -11.48 4.85 -7.35
CA LEU A 115 -11.21 6.26 -7.08
C LEU A 115 -9.71 6.54 -7.10
N GLU A 116 -9.25 7.25 -8.12
CA GLU A 116 -7.82 7.53 -8.35
C GLU A 116 -7.20 8.42 -7.26
N GLU A 117 -8.00 9.26 -6.61
CA GLU A 117 -7.60 10.12 -5.51
C GLU A 117 -7.32 9.34 -4.22
N VAL A 118 -7.89 8.13 -4.09
CA VAL A 118 -7.70 7.26 -2.92
C VAL A 118 -6.45 6.42 -3.10
N GLN A 119 -5.41 6.75 -2.35
CA GLN A 119 -4.16 6.01 -2.35
C GLN A 119 -4.22 4.74 -1.50
N GLU A 120 -4.85 4.82 -0.34
CA GLU A 120 -4.98 3.73 0.61
C GLU A 120 -6.39 3.70 1.20
N CYS A 121 -6.93 2.50 1.39
CA CYS A 121 -8.20 2.27 2.06
C CYS A 121 -8.03 1.13 3.07
N TYR A 122 -8.45 1.37 4.30
CA TYR A 122 -8.40 0.39 5.38
C TYR A 122 -9.79 0.16 5.94
N HIS A 123 -10.22 -1.10 6.04
CA HIS A 123 -11.39 -1.50 6.81
C HIS A 123 -10.98 -1.58 8.28
N MET A 124 -11.64 -0.82 9.14
CA MET A 124 -11.24 -0.59 10.52
C MET A 124 -12.14 -1.37 11.48
N ALA A 125 -11.55 -1.83 12.57
CA ALA A 125 -12.32 -2.32 13.73
C ALA A 125 -12.38 -1.19 14.78
N GLY A 126 -13.57 -0.59 14.99
CA GLY A 126 -13.71 0.51 15.95
C GLY A 126 -14.91 1.40 15.69
N GLN A 127 -14.74 2.70 15.93
CA GLN A 127 -15.84 3.68 15.81
C GLN A 127 -16.15 4.07 14.36
N VAL A 128 -15.25 3.81 13.44
CA VAL A 128 -15.41 4.10 12.01
C VAL A 128 -15.14 2.83 11.22
N ASP A 129 -15.81 2.69 10.08
CA ASP A 129 -15.74 1.48 9.28
C ASP A 129 -14.55 1.49 8.32
N PHE A 130 -14.24 2.64 7.72
CA PHE A 130 -13.12 2.76 6.79
C PHE A 130 -12.30 4.03 7.05
N LEU A 131 -11.00 3.91 6.79
CA LEU A 131 -10.07 5.03 6.76
C LEU A 131 -9.46 5.11 5.36
N LEU A 132 -9.64 6.26 4.71
CA LEU A 132 -9.08 6.54 3.39
C LEU A 132 -7.91 7.53 3.52
N LYS A 133 -6.82 7.27 2.80
CA LYS A 133 -5.76 8.24 2.56
C LYS A 133 -5.89 8.77 1.14
N ILE A 134 -6.10 10.06 1.02
CA ILE A 134 -6.48 10.74 -0.21
C ILE A 134 -5.42 11.78 -0.56
N HIS A 135 -5.04 11.86 -1.84
CA HIS A 135 -4.17 12.90 -2.37
C HIS A 135 -4.89 13.71 -3.44
N VAL A 136 -4.82 15.04 -3.31
CA VAL A 136 -5.45 15.98 -4.26
C VAL A 136 -4.58 17.22 -4.48
N GLY A 137 -4.86 17.96 -5.55
CA GLY A 137 -4.14 19.18 -5.90
C GLY A 137 -4.51 20.38 -5.05
N SER A 138 -5.79 20.51 -4.68
CA SER A 138 -6.31 21.66 -3.94
C SER A 138 -7.47 21.26 -3.01
N LEU A 139 -7.87 22.17 -2.13
CA LEU A 139 -9.07 22.00 -1.29
C LEU A 139 -10.35 21.98 -2.14
N SER A 140 -10.37 22.68 -3.28
CA SER A 140 -11.48 22.62 -4.23
C SER A 140 -11.59 21.23 -4.83
N ASP A 141 -10.47 20.62 -5.25
CA ASP A 141 -10.46 19.27 -5.79
C ASP A 141 -10.94 18.25 -4.76
N TYR A 142 -10.56 18.45 -3.49
CA TYR A 142 -11.08 17.61 -2.41
C TYR A 142 -12.59 17.75 -2.24
N HIS A 143 -13.11 18.98 -2.27
CA HIS A 143 -14.55 19.23 -2.20
C HIS A 143 -15.28 18.54 -3.34
N ASP A 144 -14.77 18.67 -4.56
CA ASP A 144 -15.39 18.05 -5.74
C ASP A 144 -15.29 16.52 -5.70
N PHE A 145 -14.16 15.99 -5.25
CA PHE A 145 -14.00 14.55 -5.00
C PHE A 145 -15.05 14.02 -4.02
N VAL A 146 -15.22 14.68 -2.86
CA VAL A 146 -16.21 14.25 -1.87
C VAL A 146 -17.63 14.37 -2.45
N LYS A 147 -17.95 15.48 -3.09
CA LYS A 147 -19.31 15.77 -3.57
C LYS A 147 -19.73 14.90 -4.75
N TYR A 148 -18.83 14.68 -5.71
CA TYR A 148 -19.19 14.07 -7.00
C TYR A 148 -18.74 12.62 -7.14
N LYS A 149 -17.83 12.15 -6.28
CA LYS A 149 -17.32 10.78 -6.33
C LYS A 149 -17.61 10.01 -5.04
N LEU A 150 -17.00 10.39 -3.92
CA LEU A 150 -17.10 9.62 -2.69
C LEU A 150 -18.53 9.53 -2.15
N SER A 151 -19.25 10.65 -2.09
CA SER A 151 -20.66 10.69 -1.58
C SER A 151 -21.66 10.02 -2.52
N GLN A 152 -21.27 9.63 -3.72
CA GLN A 152 -22.13 8.88 -4.64
C GLN A 152 -22.14 7.38 -4.34
N ILE A 153 -21.19 6.90 -3.54
CA ILE A 153 -21.19 5.51 -3.08
C ILE A 153 -22.32 5.33 -2.09
N GLU A 154 -23.16 4.33 -2.34
CA GLU A 154 -24.31 4.04 -1.50
C GLU A 154 -23.94 3.68 -0.06
N ASN A 155 -24.85 3.96 0.86
CA ASN A 155 -24.80 3.58 2.26
C ASN A 155 -23.71 4.30 3.09
N ILE A 156 -23.02 5.31 2.58
CA ILE A 156 -22.19 6.18 3.41
C ILE A 156 -23.10 6.96 4.37
N GLY A 157 -22.78 6.89 5.65
CA GLY A 157 -23.47 7.60 6.73
C GLY A 157 -22.80 8.92 7.08
N VAL A 158 -21.55 8.84 7.53
CA VAL A 158 -20.77 10.00 7.99
C VAL A 158 -19.39 9.98 7.35
N LEU A 159 -18.97 11.16 6.90
CA LEU A 159 -17.61 11.43 6.45
C LEU A 159 -16.96 12.44 7.39
N ASN A 160 -15.79 12.09 7.93
CA ASN A 160 -15.01 12.99 8.76
C ASN A 160 -13.59 13.10 8.18
N SER A 161 -13.23 14.31 7.72
CA SER A 161 -12.00 14.57 6.97
C SER A 161 -11.00 15.35 7.79
N THR A 162 -9.77 14.88 7.82
CA THR A 162 -8.65 15.52 8.54
C THR A 162 -7.51 15.78 7.55
N PHE A 163 -7.15 17.04 7.37
CA PHE A 163 -6.06 17.45 6.50
C PHE A 163 -4.71 17.37 7.21
N VAL A 164 -3.71 16.83 6.52
CA VAL A 164 -2.35 16.76 7.02
C VAL A 164 -1.68 18.14 6.84
N LEU A 165 -1.33 18.76 7.95
CA LEU A 165 -0.61 20.04 7.90
C LEU A 165 0.87 19.86 7.51
N LYS A 166 1.50 18.79 8.02
CA LYS A 166 2.90 18.48 7.76
C LYS A 166 3.13 16.97 7.90
N GLU A 167 3.80 16.39 6.94
CA GLU A 167 4.28 15.01 7.02
C GLU A 167 5.63 15.02 7.78
N ILE A 168 5.68 14.39 8.93
CA ILE A 168 6.87 14.40 9.79
C ILE A 168 7.79 13.23 9.47
N LYS A 169 7.19 12.09 9.10
CA LYS A 169 7.91 10.87 8.75
C LYS A 169 7.12 10.08 7.71
N HIS A 170 7.79 9.73 6.64
CA HIS A 170 7.28 8.82 5.63
C HIS A 170 8.37 7.78 5.31
N ASN A 171 8.22 6.59 5.84
CA ASN A 171 9.12 5.48 5.59
C ASN A 171 8.31 4.31 5.01
N LEU A 172 8.66 3.88 3.82
CA LEU A 172 8.01 2.75 3.14
C LEU A 172 8.62 1.39 3.51
N GLY A 173 9.81 1.40 4.13
CA GLY A 173 10.48 0.18 4.57
C GLY A 173 9.99 -0.29 5.94
N TYR A 174 9.90 -1.61 6.10
CA TYR A 174 9.57 -2.25 7.37
C TYR A 174 10.86 -2.56 8.16
N HIS A 175 10.76 -2.53 9.49
CA HIS A 175 11.83 -3.03 10.35
C HIS A 175 11.94 -4.55 10.19
N ILE A 176 13.13 -5.02 9.79
CA ILE A 176 13.45 -6.44 9.70
C ILE A 176 14.36 -6.76 10.89
N PRO A 177 13.90 -7.52 11.88
CA PRO A 177 14.69 -7.86 13.07
C PRO A 177 15.94 -8.68 12.70
N GLU A 178 16.95 -8.61 13.55
CA GLU A 178 18.21 -9.35 13.41
C GLU A 178 18.00 -10.86 13.53
#